data_c18efd209c8d709fb150be4cfa27d40e
#
_entry.id   c18efd209c8d709fb150be4cfa27d40e
#
_cell.length_a   1.000
_cell.length_b   1.000
_cell.length_c   1.000
_cell.angle_alpha   90.00
_cell.angle_beta   90.00
_cell.angle_gamma   90.00
#
_symmetry.space_group_name_H-M   'P 1'
#
loop_
_entity.id
_entity.type
_entity.pdbx_description
1 polymer ?
#
loop_
_entity_poly.entity_id
_entity_poly.type
_entity_poly.pdbx_seq_one_letter_code
_entity_poly.pdbx_strand_id
1 'polypeptide(L)'
;MKLLKRAFAMSILLGVLVAPITFILLVNAQEGEVTLNPTDDTYTDSYNPNSNYGGQTLLAVSKYDWAGATYEQDVWLKFDLSDVPDGAVVDVATLQLYCTYVTETYNVYAHSCSNNSWTESTLTYSNMPTFNATSMDLTVVSTASQAYNWTVTDAVRKGVDGIHGGPDVVTIVLLETTLRGDFSSVSLHSTEMELHVPELTIHWTEIIPEFPTWTSMLLILIMLAVVVTIYKRRLFKKPIH
;
A
#
# COMPACT_ATOMS: atom_id res chain seq x y z
N MET A 1 1.61 4.15 66.15
CA MET A 1 2.15 2.97 65.42
C MET A 1 1.17 2.28 64.45
N LYS A 2 -0.10 2.11 64.76
CA LYS A 2 -1.10 1.47 63.88
C LYS A 2 -1.45 2.32 62.63
N LEU A 3 -1.50 3.66 62.72
CA LEU A 3 -1.76 4.58 61.63
C LEU A 3 -0.61 4.60 60.59
N LEU A 4 0.62 4.61 61.02
CA LEU A 4 1.79 4.58 60.13
C LEU A 4 1.89 3.29 59.32
N LYS A 5 1.56 2.16 59.92
CA LYS A 5 1.50 0.85 59.20
C LYS A 5 0.37 0.76 58.17
N ARG A 6 -0.75 1.48 58.39
CA ARG A 6 -1.86 1.55 57.41
C ARG A 6 -1.52 2.47 56.26
N ALA A 7 -0.86 3.62 56.52
CA ALA A 7 -0.40 4.52 55.48
C ALA A 7 0.65 3.86 54.56
N PHE A 8 1.63 3.14 55.15
CA PHE A 8 2.66 2.41 54.39
C PHE A 8 2.07 1.25 53.55
N ALA A 9 1.09 0.52 54.07
CA ALA A 9 0.42 -0.54 53.34
C ALA A 9 -0.45 0.02 52.14
N MET A 10 -1.01 1.20 52.33
CA MET A 10 -1.81 1.88 51.27
C MET A 10 -0.93 2.46 50.16
N SER A 11 0.28 2.96 50.53
CA SER A 11 1.27 3.43 49.54
C SER A 11 1.84 2.31 48.70
N ILE A 12 2.09 1.11 49.28
CA ILE A 12 2.52 -0.07 48.52
C ILE A 12 1.39 -0.56 47.59
N LEU A 13 0.15 -0.56 48.08
CA LEU A 13 -1.00 -0.97 47.27
C LEU A 13 -1.21 -0.03 46.09
N LEU A 14 -1.04 1.28 46.27
CA LEU A 14 -1.16 2.29 45.21
C LEU A 14 0.01 2.16 44.22
N GLY A 15 1.23 1.90 44.66
CA GLY A 15 2.40 1.68 43.81
C GLY A 15 2.29 0.43 42.94
N VAL A 16 1.70 -0.67 43.45
CA VAL A 16 1.46 -1.90 42.68
C VAL A 16 0.32 -1.74 41.70
N LEU A 17 -0.63 -0.83 41.93
CA LEU A 17 -1.75 -0.56 40.99
C LEU A 17 -1.35 0.37 39.84
N VAL A 18 -0.38 1.27 40.06
CA VAL A 18 0.06 2.26 39.06
C VAL A 18 1.18 1.73 38.17
N ALA A 19 2.05 0.85 38.72
CA ALA A 19 3.19 0.29 37.97
C ALA A 19 2.78 -0.49 36.65
N PRO A 20 1.69 -1.27 36.61
CA PRO A 20 1.32 -1.93 35.35
C PRO A 20 0.70 -1.00 34.29
N ILE A 21 0.18 0.17 34.70
CA ILE A 21 -0.45 1.11 33.75
C ILE A 21 0.59 1.82 32.89
N THR A 22 1.80 2.02 33.40
CA THR A 22 2.92 2.61 32.65
C THR A 22 3.64 1.62 31.73
N PHE A 23 3.39 0.31 31.85
CA PHE A 23 4.04 -0.73 31.05
C PHE A 23 3.29 -1.08 29.74
N ILE A 24 2.12 -0.48 29.50
CA ILE A 24 1.18 -0.90 28.42
C ILE A 24 1.44 -0.18 27.06
N LEU A 25 2.44 0.67 26.95
CA LEU A 25 2.61 1.53 25.77
C LEU A 25 3.95 1.39 25.03
N LEU A 26 4.61 0.25 25.12
CA LEU A 26 5.66 -0.05 24.15
C LEU A 26 4.98 -0.63 22.92
N VAL A 27 4.80 0.20 21.91
CA VAL A 27 4.38 -0.18 20.56
C VAL A 27 5.65 -0.24 19.73
N ASN A 28 5.99 -1.38 19.17
CA ASN A 28 7.05 -1.50 18.19
C ASN A 28 6.44 -1.25 16.80
N ALA A 29 7.02 -0.32 16.04
CA ALA A 29 6.77 -0.18 14.63
C ALA A 29 7.75 -1.11 13.90
N GLN A 30 7.24 -1.99 13.06
CA GLN A 30 8.03 -2.77 12.12
C GLN A 30 7.92 -2.12 10.75
N GLU A 31 9.05 -1.77 10.17
CA GLU A 31 9.12 -1.30 8.79
C GLU A 31 9.36 -2.49 7.87
N GLY A 32 8.75 -2.47 6.70
CA GLY A 32 8.93 -3.48 5.67
C GLY A 32 8.88 -2.88 4.27
N GLU A 33 9.34 -3.69 3.32
CA GLU A 33 9.36 -3.35 1.90
C GLU A 33 8.98 -4.60 1.11
N VAL A 34 8.21 -4.42 0.06
CA VAL A 34 7.92 -5.44 -0.95
C VAL A 34 8.02 -4.83 -2.34
N THR A 35 8.55 -5.58 -3.29
CA THR A 35 8.55 -5.24 -4.72
C THR A 35 7.72 -6.26 -5.47
N LEU A 36 6.71 -5.78 -6.19
CA LEU A 36 5.71 -6.56 -6.92
C LEU A 36 5.85 -6.32 -8.41
N ASN A 37 5.63 -7.37 -9.20
CA ASN A 37 5.44 -7.23 -10.64
C ASN A 37 3.95 -7.21 -10.97
N PRO A 38 3.53 -6.63 -12.11
CA PRO A 38 2.13 -6.68 -12.52
C PRO A 38 1.63 -8.11 -12.69
N THR A 39 0.39 -8.35 -12.27
CA THR A 39 -0.35 -9.59 -12.60
C THR A 39 -0.96 -9.53 -14.00
N ASP A 40 -1.23 -8.34 -14.46
CA ASP A 40 -1.71 -8.04 -15.80
C ASP A 40 -1.12 -6.70 -16.25
N ASP A 41 -0.57 -6.65 -17.47
CA ASP A 41 -0.18 -5.40 -18.09
C ASP A 41 -0.51 -5.39 -19.59
N THR A 42 -0.87 -4.23 -20.11
CA THR A 42 -1.20 -4.04 -21.53
C THR A 42 -1.24 -2.55 -21.84
N TYR A 43 -1.48 -2.20 -23.09
CA TYR A 43 -1.91 -0.87 -23.46
C TYR A 43 -3.19 -0.90 -24.31
N THR A 44 -3.93 0.19 -24.29
CA THR A 44 -5.09 0.40 -25.16
C THR A 44 -4.72 1.34 -26.30
N ASP A 45 -5.37 1.19 -27.47
CA ASP A 45 -5.09 1.98 -28.67
C ASP A 45 -6.39 2.45 -29.32
N SER A 46 -6.61 3.76 -29.33
CA SER A 46 -7.83 4.34 -29.92
C SER A 46 -7.88 4.24 -31.45
N TYR A 47 -6.73 4.04 -32.12
CA TYR A 47 -6.68 3.80 -33.55
C TYR A 47 -7.23 2.41 -33.93
N ASN A 48 -6.97 1.41 -33.07
CA ASN A 48 -7.47 0.04 -33.20
C ASN A 48 -8.32 -0.36 -31.99
N PRO A 49 -9.51 0.23 -31.80
CA PRO A 49 -10.19 0.24 -30.50
C PRO A 49 -10.67 -1.13 -30.01
N ASN A 50 -10.72 -2.14 -30.88
CA ASN A 50 -11.12 -3.51 -30.54
C ASN A 50 -9.92 -4.48 -30.46
N SER A 51 -8.70 -3.99 -30.68
CA SER A 51 -7.49 -4.81 -30.59
C SER A 51 -7.02 -4.91 -29.15
N ASN A 52 -6.56 -6.10 -28.77
CA ASN A 52 -5.90 -6.37 -27.48
C ASN A 52 -4.39 -6.46 -27.67
N TYR A 53 -3.63 -5.93 -26.72
CA TYR A 53 -2.18 -5.83 -26.79
C TYR A 53 -1.47 -6.51 -25.59
N GLY A 54 -2.17 -7.35 -24.80
CA GLY A 54 -1.65 -7.98 -23.58
C GLY A 54 -0.50 -8.95 -23.84
N GLY A 55 -0.13 -9.38 -24.96
CA GLY A 55 1.04 -10.24 -25.21
C GLY A 55 2.20 -9.49 -25.87
N GLN A 56 2.22 -8.16 -25.80
CA GLN A 56 3.28 -7.35 -26.40
C GLN A 56 4.42 -7.13 -25.41
N THR A 57 5.66 -7.24 -25.87
CA THR A 57 6.86 -6.97 -25.06
C THR A 57 7.06 -5.50 -24.71
N LEU A 58 6.32 -4.60 -25.35
CA LEU A 58 6.38 -3.16 -25.13
C LEU A 58 4.98 -2.60 -24.89
N LEU A 59 4.91 -1.71 -23.91
CA LEU A 59 3.76 -0.88 -23.58
C LEU A 59 3.93 0.49 -24.21
N ALA A 60 2.87 1.05 -24.80
CA ALA A 60 2.95 2.32 -25.50
C ALA A 60 2.15 3.42 -24.81
N VAL A 61 2.77 4.60 -24.63
CA VAL A 61 2.10 5.85 -24.24
C VAL A 61 2.22 6.84 -25.37
N SER A 62 1.09 7.33 -25.87
CA SER A 62 1.07 8.37 -26.91
C SER A 62 -0.22 9.16 -26.89
N LYS A 63 -0.17 10.41 -27.40
CA LYS A 63 -1.36 11.19 -27.77
C LYS A 63 -1.00 12.10 -28.93
N TYR A 64 -1.54 11.82 -30.11
CA TYR A 64 -1.17 12.54 -31.32
C TYR A 64 -2.39 12.85 -32.21
N ASP A 65 -2.26 13.87 -33.07
CA ASP A 65 -3.23 14.20 -34.11
C ASP A 65 -2.73 13.64 -35.44
N TRP A 66 -3.57 12.88 -36.10
CA TRP A 66 -3.30 12.39 -37.46
C TRP A 66 -4.54 12.47 -38.32
N ALA A 67 -4.41 13.09 -39.47
CA ALA A 67 -5.50 13.29 -40.45
C ALA A 67 -6.75 13.96 -39.86
N GLY A 68 -6.59 14.81 -38.83
CA GLY A 68 -7.68 15.53 -38.15
C GLY A 68 -8.45 14.73 -37.10
N ALA A 69 -7.88 13.59 -36.67
CA ALA A 69 -8.41 12.81 -35.58
C ALA A 69 -7.32 12.64 -34.48
N THR A 70 -7.73 12.71 -33.23
CA THR A 70 -6.84 12.46 -32.08
C THR A 70 -6.78 10.97 -31.78
N TYR A 71 -5.56 10.44 -31.65
CA TYR A 71 -5.27 9.06 -31.25
C TYR A 71 -4.49 9.05 -29.96
N GLU A 72 -4.78 8.05 -29.12
CA GLU A 72 -4.14 7.88 -27.83
C GLU A 72 -3.86 6.40 -27.53
N GLN A 73 -2.77 6.17 -26.81
CA GLN A 73 -2.39 4.87 -26.28
C GLN A 73 -2.08 5.06 -24.80
N ASP A 74 -2.79 4.29 -23.97
CA ASP A 74 -2.68 4.35 -22.51
C ASP A 74 -2.22 3.00 -21.97
N VAL A 75 -1.26 3.00 -21.08
CA VAL A 75 -0.73 1.81 -20.42
C VAL A 75 -1.57 1.48 -19.19
N TRP A 76 -1.87 0.21 -19.00
CA TRP A 76 -2.65 -0.34 -17.91
C TRP A 76 -1.82 -1.39 -17.17
N LEU A 77 -1.67 -1.24 -15.86
CA LEU A 77 -0.90 -2.11 -14.98
C LEU A 77 -1.75 -2.49 -13.77
N LYS A 78 -1.83 -3.78 -13.47
CA LYS A 78 -2.55 -4.29 -12.30
C LYS A 78 -1.61 -5.06 -11.40
N PHE A 79 -1.68 -4.82 -10.09
CA PHE A 79 -0.83 -5.46 -9.08
C PHE A 79 -1.68 -6.12 -8.01
N ASP A 80 -1.27 -7.32 -7.58
CA ASP A 80 -1.77 -7.98 -6.39
C ASP A 80 -1.00 -7.44 -5.17
N LEU A 81 -1.70 -6.97 -4.16
CA LEU A 81 -1.15 -6.36 -2.95
C LEU A 81 -1.19 -7.30 -1.74
N SER A 82 -1.56 -8.56 -1.91
CA SER A 82 -1.72 -9.54 -0.82
C SER A 82 -0.42 -9.82 -0.03
N ASP A 83 0.74 -9.46 -0.59
CA ASP A 83 2.03 -9.53 0.11
C ASP A 83 2.26 -8.34 1.08
N VAL A 84 1.42 -7.31 1.05
CA VAL A 84 1.44 -6.23 2.04
C VAL A 84 0.66 -6.69 3.27
N PRO A 85 1.25 -6.69 4.50
CA PRO A 85 0.58 -7.23 5.67
C PRO A 85 -0.74 -6.51 6.00
N ASP A 86 -1.74 -7.27 6.46
CA ASP A 86 -3.00 -6.73 6.95
C ASP A 86 -2.76 -5.72 8.08
N GLY A 87 -3.35 -4.55 7.95
CA GLY A 87 -3.20 -3.48 8.95
C GLY A 87 -1.92 -2.65 8.82
N ALA A 88 -1.07 -2.94 7.84
CA ALA A 88 0.08 -2.11 7.53
C ALA A 88 -0.35 -0.73 7.02
N VAL A 89 0.41 0.28 7.39
CA VAL A 89 0.28 1.64 6.85
C VAL A 89 1.28 1.80 5.72
N VAL A 90 0.82 1.97 4.51
CA VAL A 90 1.69 2.23 3.36
C VAL A 90 2.28 3.64 3.48
N ASP A 91 3.59 3.74 3.63
CA ASP A 91 4.30 5.01 3.75
C ASP A 91 4.53 5.63 2.37
N VAL A 92 5.10 4.87 1.46
CA VAL A 92 5.34 5.27 0.08
C VAL A 92 5.22 4.06 -0.86
N ALA A 93 4.66 4.28 -2.05
CA ALA A 93 4.65 3.31 -3.13
C ALA A 93 5.15 3.98 -4.42
N THR A 94 6.11 3.33 -5.06
CA THR A 94 6.79 3.82 -6.26
C THR A 94 6.65 2.79 -7.38
N LEU A 95 6.03 3.19 -8.47
CA LEU A 95 5.98 2.43 -9.71
C LEU A 95 7.21 2.76 -10.56
N GLN A 96 7.94 1.76 -11.04
CA GLN A 96 9.07 1.91 -11.93
C GLN A 96 8.83 1.17 -13.24
N LEU A 97 9.07 1.85 -14.38
CA LEU A 97 9.12 1.23 -15.71
C LEU A 97 10.38 1.65 -16.45
N TYR A 98 10.90 0.75 -17.27
CA TYR A 98 12.05 1.00 -18.12
C TYR A 98 11.62 1.49 -19.51
N CYS A 99 12.11 2.66 -19.91
CA CYS A 99 11.87 3.22 -21.22
C CYS A 99 12.93 2.72 -22.21
N THR A 100 12.50 2.05 -23.26
CA THR A 100 13.41 1.58 -24.32
C THR A 100 13.48 2.56 -25.50
N TYR A 101 12.40 3.29 -25.74
CA TYR A 101 12.31 4.22 -26.85
C TYR A 101 11.43 5.42 -26.49
N VAL A 102 11.87 6.61 -26.90
CA VAL A 102 11.11 7.85 -26.82
C VAL A 102 11.53 8.77 -27.97
N THR A 103 10.56 9.33 -28.66
CA THR A 103 10.80 10.22 -29.81
C THR A 103 11.14 11.63 -29.40
N GLU A 104 10.54 12.10 -28.32
CA GLU A 104 10.68 13.44 -27.78
C GLU A 104 10.35 13.44 -26.26
N THR A 105 10.37 14.58 -25.62
CA THR A 105 10.00 14.68 -24.20
C THR A 105 8.50 14.50 -24.00
N TYR A 106 8.10 13.55 -23.14
CA TYR A 106 6.73 13.23 -22.78
C TYR A 106 6.45 13.57 -21.32
N ASN A 107 5.25 14.06 -21.05
CA ASN A 107 4.70 14.21 -19.72
C ASN A 107 3.79 13.02 -19.44
N VAL A 108 4.31 11.98 -18.81
CA VAL A 108 3.53 10.76 -18.53
C VAL A 108 2.92 10.85 -17.15
N TYR A 109 1.60 10.89 -17.11
CA TYR A 109 0.79 11.01 -15.89
C TYR A 109 0.36 9.63 -15.40
N ALA A 110 0.44 9.40 -14.08
CA ALA A 110 -0.10 8.22 -13.44
C ALA A 110 -1.49 8.50 -12.86
N HIS A 111 -2.46 7.66 -13.18
CA HIS A 111 -3.84 7.72 -12.70
C HIS A 111 -4.22 6.42 -12.01
N SER A 112 -5.17 6.46 -11.06
CA SER A 112 -5.74 5.26 -10.45
C SER A 112 -7.04 4.85 -11.15
N CYS A 113 -7.28 3.54 -11.22
CA CYS A 113 -8.56 2.98 -11.63
C CYS A 113 -9.13 2.13 -10.49
N SER A 114 -10.40 2.37 -10.13
CA SER A 114 -11.07 1.60 -9.08
C SER A 114 -11.68 0.29 -9.57
N ASN A 115 -11.77 0.08 -10.89
CA ASN A 115 -12.27 -1.15 -11.45
C ASN A 115 -11.10 -2.06 -11.83
N ASN A 116 -10.92 -3.14 -11.07
CA ASN A 116 -9.84 -4.11 -11.23
C ASN A 116 -10.30 -5.39 -11.98
N SER A 117 -11.51 -5.41 -12.55
CA SER A 117 -12.08 -6.63 -13.17
C SER A 117 -11.58 -6.94 -14.58
N TRP A 118 -10.79 -6.05 -15.19
CA TRP A 118 -10.17 -6.28 -16.50
C TRP A 118 -9.04 -7.33 -16.42
N THR A 119 -8.73 -7.93 -17.55
CA THR A 119 -7.56 -8.82 -17.69
C THR A 119 -6.75 -8.40 -18.91
N GLU A 120 -5.45 -8.68 -18.86
CA GLU A 120 -4.50 -8.43 -19.92
C GLU A 120 -4.99 -8.95 -21.28
N SER A 121 -5.52 -10.18 -21.30
CA SER A 121 -5.97 -10.85 -22.52
C SER A 121 -7.28 -10.30 -23.12
N THR A 122 -8.03 -9.44 -22.41
CA THR A 122 -9.36 -8.98 -22.80
C THR A 122 -9.51 -7.46 -22.90
N LEU A 123 -8.60 -6.69 -22.29
CA LEU A 123 -8.68 -5.24 -22.30
C LEU A 123 -8.41 -4.68 -23.70
N THR A 124 -9.30 -3.80 -24.12
CA THR A 124 -9.20 -3.03 -25.38
C THR A 124 -9.62 -1.60 -25.13
N TYR A 125 -9.36 -0.67 -26.05
CA TYR A 125 -9.82 0.71 -25.91
C TYR A 125 -11.36 0.80 -25.83
N SER A 126 -12.09 -0.05 -26.55
CA SER A 126 -13.56 -0.07 -26.55
C SER A 126 -14.19 -0.52 -25.24
N ASN A 127 -13.49 -1.31 -24.42
CA ASN A 127 -14.03 -1.88 -23.19
C ASN A 127 -13.27 -1.45 -21.92
N MET A 128 -12.25 -0.58 -22.03
CA MET A 128 -11.48 -0.13 -20.90
C MET A 128 -12.37 0.53 -19.82
N PRO A 129 -12.11 0.29 -18.54
CA PRO A 129 -12.81 0.96 -17.47
C PRO A 129 -12.50 2.46 -17.45
N THR A 130 -13.39 3.24 -16.84
CA THR A 130 -13.09 4.64 -16.53
C THR A 130 -12.10 4.71 -15.37
N PHE A 131 -11.10 5.57 -15.47
CA PHE A 131 -10.13 5.83 -14.43
C PHE A 131 -10.33 7.22 -13.79
N ASN A 132 -9.66 7.48 -12.67
CA ASN A 132 -9.75 8.77 -11.97
C ASN A 132 -9.14 9.89 -12.85
N ALA A 133 -9.87 10.95 -13.09
CA ALA A 133 -9.40 12.07 -13.90
C ALA A 133 -8.26 12.87 -13.24
N THR A 134 -8.12 12.81 -11.90
CA THR A 134 -7.02 13.43 -11.17
C THR A 134 -5.80 12.52 -11.20
N SER A 135 -4.68 13.01 -11.74
CA SER A 135 -3.41 12.29 -11.70
C SER A 135 -2.84 12.24 -10.29
N MET A 136 -2.14 11.17 -10.00
CA MET A 136 -1.38 11.01 -8.74
C MET A 136 0.01 11.61 -8.84
N ASP A 137 0.65 11.44 -10.00
CA ASP A 137 2.01 11.91 -10.26
C ASP A 137 2.23 12.19 -11.74
N LEU A 138 3.30 12.92 -12.05
CA LEU A 138 3.78 13.25 -13.37
C LEU A 138 5.28 13.00 -13.47
N THR A 139 5.69 12.18 -14.41
CA THR A 139 7.11 11.98 -14.72
C THR A 139 7.42 12.42 -16.15
N VAL A 140 8.51 13.18 -16.28
CA VAL A 140 9.01 13.64 -17.60
C VAL A 140 9.92 12.57 -18.19
N VAL A 141 9.46 11.89 -19.24
CA VAL A 141 10.20 10.87 -19.98
C VAL A 141 10.84 11.52 -21.20
N SER A 142 12.18 11.61 -21.23
CA SER A 142 12.90 12.34 -22.27
C SER A 142 14.08 11.58 -22.87
N THR A 143 14.47 10.45 -22.29
CA THR A 143 15.65 9.69 -22.67
C THR A 143 15.33 8.20 -22.69
N ALA A 144 15.71 7.50 -23.75
CA ALA A 144 15.61 6.05 -23.84
C ALA A 144 16.69 5.34 -23.01
N SER A 145 16.50 4.04 -22.79
CA SER A 145 17.42 3.14 -22.09
C SER A 145 17.67 3.49 -20.64
N GLN A 146 16.61 3.93 -19.93
CA GLN A 146 16.65 4.16 -18.48
C GLN A 146 15.27 3.94 -17.82
N ALA A 147 15.30 3.73 -16.51
CA ALA A 147 14.08 3.60 -15.70
C ALA A 147 13.51 4.97 -15.32
N TYR A 148 12.19 5.03 -15.19
CA TYR A 148 11.40 6.17 -14.73
C TYR A 148 10.46 5.75 -13.62
N ASN A 149 10.22 6.66 -12.68
CA ASN A 149 9.45 6.38 -11.47
C ASN A 149 8.24 7.30 -11.37
N TRP A 150 7.13 6.75 -10.85
CA TRP A 150 5.91 7.48 -10.47
C TRP A 150 5.55 7.16 -9.03
N THR A 151 5.19 8.19 -8.26
CA THR A 151 4.66 8.02 -6.91
C THR A 151 3.17 7.67 -6.98
N VAL A 152 2.81 6.48 -6.51
CA VAL A 152 1.44 5.94 -6.62
C VAL A 152 0.85 5.57 -5.25
N THR A 153 1.38 6.14 -4.19
CA THR A 153 1.07 5.84 -2.78
C THR A 153 -0.44 5.86 -2.49
N ASP A 154 -1.16 6.88 -2.99
CA ASP A 154 -2.59 7.03 -2.70
C ASP A 154 -3.46 5.94 -3.35
N ALA A 155 -3.05 5.40 -4.50
CA ALA A 155 -3.74 4.28 -5.12
C ALA A 155 -3.50 2.99 -4.34
N VAL A 156 -2.24 2.73 -3.96
CA VAL A 156 -1.86 1.53 -3.19
C VAL A 156 -2.53 1.53 -1.83
N ARG A 157 -2.55 2.65 -1.11
CA ARG A 157 -3.28 2.78 0.17
C ARG A 157 -4.74 2.40 0.08
N LYS A 158 -5.40 2.74 -1.02
CA LYS A 158 -6.82 2.40 -1.26
C LYS A 158 -7.01 0.95 -1.67
N GLY A 159 -5.98 0.34 -2.24
CA GLY A 159 -5.99 -1.05 -2.68
C GLY A 159 -5.73 -2.04 -1.56
N VAL A 160 -4.91 -1.69 -0.58
CA VAL A 160 -4.56 -2.58 0.54
C VAL A 160 -5.77 -2.81 1.44
N ASP A 161 -6.04 -4.09 1.80
CA ASP A 161 -7.05 -4.47 2.76
C ASP A 161 -6.65 -4.08 4.21
N GLY A 162 -7.47 -4.40 5.18
CA GLY A 162 -7.23 -4.10 6.58
C GLY A 162 -7.71 -2.71 6.99
N ILE A 163 -6.84 -1.72 7.14
CA ILE A 163 -7.23 -0.37 7.63
C ILE A 163 -8.19 0.34 6.66
N HIS A 164 -8.06 0.11 5.36
CA HIS A 164 -8.83 0.77 4.33
C HIS A 164 -9.91 -0.10 3.69
N GLY A 165 -9.95 -1.42 3.99
CA GLY A 165 -10.91 -2.37 3.43
C GLY A 165 -10.84 -2.48 1.91
N GLY A 166 -9.64 -2.36 1.36
CA GLY A 166 -9.39 -2.46 -0.08
C GLY A 166 -9.47 -3.90 -0.60
N PRO A 167 -9.46 -4.09 -1.92
CA PRO A 167 -9.59 -5.41 -2.55
C PRO A 167 -8.27 -6.18 -2.67
N ASP A 168 -7.17 -5.73 -2.07
CA ASP A 168 -5.79 -6.21 -2.25
C ASP A 168 -5.31 -6.20 -3.70
N VAL A 169 -5.86 -5.32 -4.49
CA VAL A 169 -5.52 -5.12 -5.90
C VAL A 169 -5.51 -3.64 -6.24
N VAL A 170 -4.54 -3.22 -7.03
CA VAL A 170 -4.48 -1.85 -7.57
C VAL A 170 -4.30 -1.87 -9.07
N THR A 171 -5.05 -0.99 -9.76
CA THR A 171 -4.83 -0.68 -11.18
C THR A 171 -4.29 0.75 -11.32
N ILE A 172 -3.19 0.88 -12.05
CA ILE A 172 -2.53 2.13 -12.41
C ILE A 172 -2.59 2.31 -13.92
N VAL A 173 -2.93 3.53 -14.36
CA VAL A 173 -3.00 3.89 -15.79
C VAL A 173 -1.96 4.97 -16.05
N LEU A 174 -1.09 4.77 -17.07
CA LEU A 174 -0.14 5.78 -17.51
C LEU A 174 -0.57 6.34 -18.87
N LEU A 175 -0.64 7.65 -18.96
CA LEU A 175 -1.08 8.33 -20.17
C LEU A 175 -0.38 9.69 -20.38
N GLU A 176 -0.42 10.19 -21.62
CA GLU A 176 -0.04 11.55 -21.99
C GLU A 176 -1.30 12.40 -22.22
N THR A 177 -1.30 13.63 -21.74
CA THR A 177 -2.42 14.57 -21.95
C THR A 177 -2.17 15.59 -23.05
N THR A 178 -0.89 15.84 -23.38
CA THR A 178 -0.50 16.81 -24.40
C THR A 178 -0.66 16.24 -25.79
N LEU A 179 -1.47 16.89 -26.63
CA LEU A 179 -1.63 16.52 -28.02
C LEU A 179 -0.35 16.84 -28.82
N ARG A 180 0.19 15.82 -29.50
CA ARG A 180 1.35 15.93 -30.39
C ARG A 180 0.89 16.03 -31.85
N GLY A 181 1.74 16.60 -32.71
CA GLY A 181 1.40 16.81 -34.12
C GLY A 181 1.76 15.65 -35.05
N ASP A 182 2.34 14.57 -34.52
CA ASP A 182 2.84 13.42 -35.30
C ASP A 182 2.76 12.10 -34.53
N PHE A 183 3.21 10.99 -35.14
CA PHE A 183 3.25 9.64 -34.57
C PHE A 183 4.34 9.47 -33.51
N SER A 184 4.38 10.36 -32.53
CA SER A 184 5.33 10.26 -31.45
C SER A 184 4.81 9.33 -30.34
N SER A 185 5.72 8.61 -29.68
CA SER A 185 5.38 7.69 -28.59
C SER A 185 6.53 7.47 -27.61
N VAL A 186 6.16 7.01 -26.41
CA VAL A 186 7.06 6.38 -25.43
C VAL A 186 6.79 4.89 -25.47
N SER A 187 7.85 4.08 -25.53
CA SER A 187 7.78 2.64 -25.40
C SER A 187 8.45 2.20 -24.09
N LEU A 188 7.66 1.55 -23.25
CA LEU A 188 8.08 1.01 -21.96
C LEU A 188 8.11 -0.52 -22.02
N HIS A 189 8.93 -1.17 -21.18
CA HIS A 189 8.91 -2.62 -21.08
C HIS A 189 7.61 -3.12 -20.43
N SER A 190 7.15 -4.28 -20.88
CA SER A 190 6.09 -5.07 -20.26
C SER A 190 6.67 -6.24 -19.47
N THR A 191 5.81 -7.06 -18.86
CA THR A 191 6.20 -8.31 -18.19
C THR A 191 6.72 -9.37 -19.15
N GLU A 192 6.34 -9.33 -20.45
CA GLU A 192 6.84 -10.22 -21.50
C GLU A 192 8.31 -9.97 -21.88
N MET A 193 8.87 -8.84 -21.42
CA MET A 193 10.28 -8.50 -21.64
C MET A 193 11.16 -9.07 -20.55
N GLU A 194 11.34 -10.23 -20.26
CA GLU A 194 12.20 -10.92 -19.27
C GLU A 194 13.27 -10.06 -18.53
N LEU A 195 13.55 -8.86 -18.99
CA LEU A 195 14.54 -7.92 -18.45
C LEU A 195 13.90 -6.54 -18.21
N HIS A 196 14.14 -5.96 -17.02
CA HIS A 196 13.60 -4.65 -16.62
C HIS A 196 12.06 -4.59 -16.69
N VAL A 197 11.41 -5.64 -16.18
CA VAL A 197 9.95 -5.69 -16.06
C VAL A 197 9.43 -4.54 -15.17
N PRO A 198 8.17 -4.11 -15.32
CA PRO A 198 7.58 -3.13 -14.43
C PRO A 198 7.62 -3.59 -12.97
N GLU A 199 7.93 -2.68 -12.06
CA GLU A 199 8.05 -2.97 -10.62
C GLU A 199 7.27 -1.94 -9.80
N LEU A 200 6.53 -2.41 -8.82
CA LEU A 200 5.89 -1.59 -7.78
C LEU A 200 6.56 -1.88 -6.45
N THR A 201 7.38 -0.93 -5.96
CA THR A 201 8.00 -1.00 -4.65
C THR A 201 7.15 -0.28 -3.62
N ILE A 202 6.80 -0.97 -2.54
CA ILE A 202 5.93 -0.48 -1.46
C ILE A 202 6.71 -0.55 -0.15
N HIS A 203 6.88 0.60 0.51
CA HIS A 203 7.37 0.68 1.88
C HIS A 203 6.17 0.86 2.82
N TRP A 204 6.17 0.14 3.92
CA TRP A 204 5.08 0.15 4.89
C TRP A 204 5.59 0.04 6.32
N THR A 205 4.76 0.51 7.24
CA THR A 205 4.98 0.41 8.68
C THR A 205 3.82 -0.35 9.31
N GLU A 206 4.13 -1.38 10.10
CA GLU A 206 3.15 -2.11 10.89
C GLU A 206 3.32 -1.81 12.37
N ILE A 207 2.22 -1.51 13.04
CA ILE A 207 2.19 -1.31 14.49
C ILE A 207 1.95 -2.66 15.16
N ILE A 208 3.02 -3.29 15.64
CA ILE A 208 2.92 -4.56 16.36
C ILE A 208 2.82 -4.26 17.86
N PRO A 209 1.67 -4.54 18.54
CA PRO A 209 1.63 -4.48 19.99
C PRO A 209 2.55 -5.56 20.56
N GLU A 210 3.56 -5.18 21.38
CA GLU A 210 4.52 -6.12 21.99
C GLU A 210 3.87 -7.29 22.74
N PHE A 211 2.63 -7.08 23.21
CA PHE A 211 1.85 -8.14 23.85
C PHE A 211 0.45 -8.17 23.28
N PRO A 212 -0.05 -9.34 22.88
CA PRO A 212 -1.45 -9.51 22.55
C PRO A 212 -2.31 -8.94 23.71
N THR A 213 -3.37 -8.22 23.39
CA THR A 213 -4.23 -7.54 24.37
C THR A 213 -4.72 -8.48 25.49
N TRP A 214 -4.90 -9.77 25.19
CA TRP A 214 -5.30 -10.78 26.17
C TRP A 214 -4.20 -11.11 27.20
N THR A 215 -2.91 -11.00 26.86
CA THR A 215 -1.81 -11.25 27.83
C THR A 215 -1.72 -10.14 28.86
N SER A 216 -1.93 -8.89 28.46
CA SER A 216 -2.03 -7.75 29.38
C SER A 216 -3.23 -7.91 30.31
N MET A 217 -4.39 -8.31 29.79
CA MET A 217 -5.57 -8.61 30.60
C MET A 217 -5.35 -9.78 31.54
N LEU A 218 -4.67 -10.84 31.11
CA LEU A 218 -4.33 -12.00 31.94
C LEU A 218 -3.39 -11.60 33.10
N LEU A 219 -2.37 -10.80 32.85
CA LEU A 219 -1.45 -10.28 33.87
C LEU A 219 -2.19 -9.44 34.90
N ILE A 220 -3.11 -8.56 34.50
CA ILE A 220 -3.95 -7.78 35.39
C ILE A 220 -4.85 -8.68 36.25
N LEU A 221 -5.45 -9.71 35.67
CA LEU A 221 -6.29 -10.68 36.38
C LEU A 221 -5.50 -11.49 37.40
N ILE A 222 -4.27 -11.94 37.06
CA ILE A 222 -3.38 -12.65 37.97
C ILE A 222 -2.99 -11.73 39.14
N MET A 223 -2.62 -10.48 38.91
CA MET A 223 -2.28 -9.50 39.90
C MET A 223 -3.46 -9.23 40.85
N LEU A 224 -4.67 -9.05 40.31
CA LEU A 224 -5.88 -8.90 41.10
C LEU A 224 -6.16 -10.14 41.99
N ALA A 225 -6.02 -11.35 41.45
CA ALA A 225 -6.19 -12.58 42.21
C ALA A 225 -5.19 -12.71 43.36
N VAL A 226 -3.92 -12.33 43.15
CA VAL A 226 -2.89 -12.31 44.21
C VAL A 226 -3.23 -11.30 45.32
N VAL A 227 -3.63 -10.07 44.93
CA VAL A 227 -4.06 -9.02 45.87
C VAL A 227 -5.24 -9.48 46.72
N VAL A 228 -6.28 -10.04 46.11
CA VAL A 228 -7.47 -10.57 46.82
C VAL A 228 -7.08 -11.70 47.75
N THR A 229 -6.19 -12.59 47.34
CA THR A 229 -5.72 -13.70 48.15
C THR A 229 -4.95 -13.22 49.40
N ILE A 230 -4.06 -12.26 49.24
CA ILE A 230 -3.29 -11.63 50.34
C ILE A 230 -4.26 -10.92 51.31
N TYR A 231 -5.24 -10.18 50.76
CA TYR A 231 -6.23 -9.47 51.57
C TYR A 231 -7.09 -10.41 52.38
N LYS A 232 -7.61 -11.50 51.78
CA LYS A 232 -8.36 -12.56 52.49
C LYS A 232 -7.54 -13.18 53.60
N ARG A 233 -6.28 -13.56 53.40
CA ARG A 233 -5.37 -14.11 54.43
C ARG A 233 -5.14 -13.16 55.59
N ARG A 234 -5.17 -11.86 55.38
CA ARG A 234 -5.02 -10.86 56.46
C ARG A 234 -6.31 -10.69 57.30
N LEU A 235 -7.50 -10.80 56.66
CA LEU A 235 -8.77 -10.67 57.35
C LEU A 235 -9.10 -11.88 58.24
N PHE A 236 -8.66 -13.10 57.84
CA PHE A 236 -8.98 -14.34 58.54
C PHE A 236 -7.90 -14.75 59.58
N LYS A 237 -6.81 -13.99 59.80
CA LYS A 237 -5.95 -14.13 60.92
C LYS A 237 -6.63 -13.50 62.17
N LYS A 238 -7.56 -14.26 62.79
CA LYS A 238 -8.07 -13.93 64.14
C LYS A 238 -6.88 -13.95 65.11
N PRO A 239 -6.77 -12.99 66.03
CA PRO A 239 -5.84 -13.12 67.14
C PRO A 239 -6.34 -14.23 68.07
N ILE A 240 -5.54 -15.25 68.28
CA ILE A 240 -5.73 -16.22 69.35
C ILE A 240 -5.40 -15.48 70.64
N HIS A 241 -6.42 -15.29 71.47
CA HIS A 241 -6.28 -14.86 72.87
C HIS A 241 -6.11 -16.09 73.77
#